data_f7d4971902db6969feaa1ec3b67b1944
#
_entry.id   f7d4971902db6969feaa1ec3b67b1944
#
_cell.length_a   1.000
_cell.length_b   1.000
_cell.length_c   1.000
_cell.angle_alpha   90.00
_cell.angle_beta   90.00
_cell.angle_gamma   90.00
#
_symmetry.space_group_name_H-M   'P 1'
#
loop_
_entity.id
_entity.type
_entity.pdbx_description
1 polymer ?
#
loop_
_entity_poly.entity_id
_entity_poly.type
_entity_poly.pdbx_seq_one_letter_code
_entity_poly.pdbx_strand_id
1 'polypeptide(L)'
;MVDLNGKAVMALCQLTVPYMPSGSQLINSASVAAFQPIPYINVYGATKALVLHYSRALNRELKKNGIRVMAVCPFWTKTEFFDRAVADGEKPVVKKYVAMYKPEEIVTQAWKDAKKGKDMSKHGFKARLQALGVKILPHSMVMDTWLRQQELDE
;
A
#
# COMPACT_ATOMS: atom_id res chain seq x y z
N MET A 1 11.38 -4.71 -9.32
CA MET A 1 10.20 -4.23 -8.57
C MET A 1 9.06 -5.25 -8.57
N VAL A 2 8.58 -5.70 -9.73
CA VAL A 2 7.47 -6.68 -9.81
C VAL A 2 7.77 -7.97 -9.04
N ASP A 3 8.96 -8.53 -9.20
CA ASP A 3 9.34 -9.78 -8.53
C ASP A 3 9.37 -9.62 -7.00
N LEU A 4 9.95 -8.53 -6.49
CA LEU A 4 10.05 -8.31 -5.05
C LEU A 4 8.72 -7.88 -4.44
N ASN A 5 8.05 -6.87 -5.02
CA ASN A 5 6.84 -6.31 -4.43
C ASN A 5 5.58 -7.14 -4.69
N GLY A 6 5.58 -7.95 -5.74
CA GLY A 6 4.42 -8.75 -6.15
C GLY A 6 4.64 -10.23 -5.96
N LYS A 7 5.45 -10.86 -6.81
CA LYS A 7 5.64 -12.32 -6.82
C LYS A 7 6.13 -12.85 -5.48
N ALA A 8 7.14 -12.22 -4.85
CA ALA A 8 7.68 -12.67 -3.57
C ALA A 8 6.61 -12.64 -2.47
N VAL A 9 5.78 -11.59 -2.41
CA VAL A 9 4.71 -11.49 -1.41
C VAL A 9 3.69 -12.63 -1.59
N MET A 10 3.25 -12.88 -2.83
CA MET A 10 2.30 -13.97 -3.10
C MET A 10 2.91 -15.34 -2.79
N ALA A 11 4.16 -15.58 -3.23
CA ALA A 11 4.84 -16.84 -2.99
C ALA A 11 5.02 -17.10 -1.48
N LEU A 12 5.48 -16.11 -0.71
CA LEU A 12 5.62 -16.23 0.74
C LEU A 12 4.29 -16.52 1.42
N CYS A 13 3.21 -15.84 1.02
CA CYS A 13 1.88 -16.14 1.56
C CYS A 13 1.47 -17.58 1.26
N GLN A 14 1.62 -18.05 0.01
CA GLN A 14 1.26 -19.42 -0.39
C GLN A 14 2.08 -20.48 0.33
N LEU A 15 3.38 -20.24 0.50
CA LEU A 15 4.27 -21.17 1.20
C LEU A 15 4.02 -21.19 2.71
N THR A 16 3.57 -20.09 3.30
CA THR A 16 3.37 -19.97 4.74
C THR A 16 1.99 -20.47 5.19
N VAL A 17 0.94 -20.16 4.43
CA VAL A 17 -0.46 -20.47 4.79
C VAL A 17 -0.69 -21.95 5.19
N PRO A 18 -0.13 -22.95 4.50
CA PRO A 18 -0.34 -24.37 4.88
C PRO A 18 0.13 -24.72 6.31
N TYR A 19 1.04 -23.94 6.88
CA TYR A 19 1.62 -24.17 8.21
C TYR A 19 1.01 -23.26 9.29
N MET A 20 0.01 -22.45 8.95
CA MET A 20 -0.59 -21.48 9.86
C MET A 20 -1.78 -22.10 10.62
N PRO A 21 -1.73 -22.20 11.95
CA PRO A 21 -2.88 -22.63 12.75
C PRO A 21 -3.97 -21.55 12.78
N SER A 22 -5.19 -21.94 13.17
CA SER A 22 -6.29 -21.02 13.43
C SER A 22 -5.86 -19.96 14.46
N GLY A 23 -6.27 -18.72 14.25
CA GLY A 23 -5.86 -17.55 15.04
C GLY A 23 -4.63 -16.82 14.46
N SER A 24 -3.92 -17.40 13.51
CA SER A 24 -2.76 -16.79 12.85
C SER A 24 -3.12 -15.55 12.03
N GLN A 25 -2.11 -14.71 11.79
CA GLN A 25 -2.28 -13.47 11.07
C GLN A 25 -1.12 -13.20 10.10
N LEU A 26 -1.46 -12.84 8.85
CA LEU A 26 -0.53 -12.33 7.83
C LEU A 26 -0.73 -10.83 7.68
N ILE A 27 0.36 -10.08 7.62
CA ILE A 27 0.33 -8.63 7.40
C ILE A 27 1.23 -8.31 6.21
N ASN A 28 0.63 -7.87 5.11
CA ASN A 28 1.33 -7.53 3.88
C ASN A 28 1.47 -6.01 3.72
N SER A 29 2.64 -5.54 3.30
CA SER A 29 2.90 -4.11 3.06
C SER A 29 2.47 -3.70 1.65
N ALA A 30 1.29 -3.06 1.55
CA ALA A 30 0.81 -2.36 0.37
C ALA A 30 1.26 -0.88 0.39
N SER A 31 0.39 0.05 0.00
CA SER A 31 0.57 1.51 0.03
C SER A 31 -0.76 2.20 -0.27
N VAL A 32 -0.91 3.47 0.05
CA VAL A 32 -2.00 4.29 -0.49
C VAL A 32 -1.91 4.45 -2.02
N ALA A 33 -0.72 4.29 -2.59
CA ALA A 33 -0.50 4.19 -4.04
C ALA A 33 -1.30 3.05 -4.71
N ALA A 34 -1.76 2.06 -3.93
CA ALA A 34 -2.57 0.95 -4.40
C ALA A 34 -4.00 1.35 -4.82
N PHE A 35 -4.46 2.54 -4.46
CA PHE A 35 -5.86 2.95 -4.68
C PHE A 35 -6.09 3.64 -6.02
N GLN A 36 -5.02 4.10 -6.70
CA GLN A 36 -5.13 4.92 -7.90
C GLN A 36 -4.01 4.64 -8.91
N PRO A 37 -4.23 4.86 -10.21
CA PRO A 37 -3.13 4.93 -11.18
C PRO A 37 -2.26 6.17 -10.90
N ILE A 38 -0.93 6.01 -11.00
CA ILE A 38 0.02 7.09 -10.70
C ILE A 38 1.00 7.21 -11.86
N PRO A 39 0.87 8.24 -12.71
CA PRO A 39 1.82 8.53 -13.78
C PRO A 39 3.26 8.63 -13.25
N TYR A 40 4.21 8.19 -14.04
CA TYR A 40 5.67 8.15 -13.79
C TYR A 40 6.14 7.21 -12.68
N ILE A 41 5.25 6.73 -11.80
CA ILE A 41 5.53 5.64 -10.83
C ILE A 41 4.48 4.52 -10.96
N ASN A 42 4.06 4.25 -12.20
CA ASN A 42 2.98 3.34 -12.55
C ASN A 42 3.25 1.88 -12.10
N VAL A 43 4.46 1.36 -12.32
CA VAL A 43 4.84 0.01 -11.90
C VAL A 43 4.76 -0.15 -10.38
N TYR A 44 5.23 0.85 -9.63
CA TYR A 44 5.09 0.85 -8.17
C TYR A 44 3.63 0.80 -7.74
N GLY A 45 2.80 1.71 -8.27
CA GLY A 45 1.36 1.73 -7.98
C GLY A 45 0.68 0.41 -8.31
N ALA A 46 0.97 -0.15 -9.49
CA ALA A 46 0.43 -1.43 -9.93
C ALA A 46 0.83 -2.59 -8.99
N THR A 47 2.10 -2.66 -8.57
CA THR A 47 2.54 -3.71 -7.64
C THR A 47 1.88 -3.57 -6.26
N LYS A 48 1.66 -2.34 -5.78
CA LYS A 48 0.97 -2.11 -4.50
C LYS A 48 -0.53 -2.40 -4.58
N ALA A 49 -1.17 -2.15 -5.73
CA ALA A 49 -2.54 -2.55 -6.00
C ALA A 49 -2.69 -4.09 -6.00
N LEU A 50 -1.75 -4.79 -6.64
CA LEU A 50 -1.71 -6.26 -6.61
C LEU A 50 -1.65 -6.78 -5.18
N VAL A 51 -0.73 -6.28 -4.34
CA VAL A 51 -0.61 -6.71 -2.93
C VAL A 51 -1.90 -6.42 -2.14
N LEU A 52 -2.49 -5.23 -2.33
CA LEU A 52 -3.73 -4.86 -1.65
C LEU A 52 -4.87 -5.82 -1.99
N HIS A 53 -5.14 -6.01 -3.29
CA HIS A 53 -6.26 -6.85 -3.73
C HIS A 53 -6.04 -8.32 -3.40
N TYR A 54 -4.83 -8.85 -3.60
CA TYR A 54 -4.45 -10.20 -3.22
C TYR A 54 -4.66 -10.45 -1.73
N SER A 55 -4.16 -9.57 -0.86
CA SER A 55 -4.30 -9.72 0.60
C SER A 55 -5.75 -9.73 1.05
N ARG A 56 -6.58 -8.86 0.47
CA ARG A 56 -8.01 -8.78 0.81
C ARG A 56 -8.79 -10.00 0.35
N ALA A 57 -8.50 -10.52 -0.85
CA ALA A 57 -9.09 -11.75 -1.36
C ALA A 57 -8.69 -12.94 -0.49
N LEU A 58 -7.37 -13.09 -0.23
CA LEU A 58 -6.84 -14.16 0.60
C LEU A 58 -7.42 -14.13 2.04
N ASN A 59 -7.64 -12.94 2.61
CA ASN A 59 -8.31 -12.80 3.90
C ASN A 59 -9.73 -13.41 3.88
N ARG A 60 -10.45 -13.21 2.77
CA ARG A 60 -11.81 -13.77 2.64
C ARG A 60 -11.79 -15.27 2.49
N GLU A 61 -10.84 -15.81 1.70
CA GLU A 61 -10.68 -17.24 1.46
C GLU A 61 -10.32 -18.00 2.75
N LEU A 62 -9.39 -17.44 3.54
CA LEU A 62 -8.86 -18.07 4.75
C LEU A 62 -9.74 -17.87 6.00
N LYS A 63 -10.81 -17.11 5.90
CA LYS A 63 -11.71 -16.82 7.03
C LYS A 63 -12.24 -18.10 7.68
N LYS A 64 -12.60 -19.11 6.88
CA LYS A 64 -13.08 -20.43 7.37
C LYS A 64 -12.04 -21.20 8.14
N ASN A 65 -10.76 -20.96 7.90
CA ASN A 65 -9.62 -21.56 8.58
C ASN A 65 -9.22 -20.81 9.86
N GLY A 66 -9.92 -19.70 10.18
CA GLY A 66 -9.57 -18.83 11.31
C GLY A 66 -8.29 -18.02 11.11
N ILE A 67 -7.76 -17.94 9.89
CA ILE A 67 -6.57 -17.17 9.54
C ILE A 67 -6.99 -15.80 9.01
N ARG A 68 -6.29 -14.76 9.44
CA ARG A 68 -6.54 -13.38 9.00
C ARG A 68 -5.40 -12.86 8.16
N VAL A 69 -5.73 -12.09 7.12
CA VAL A 69 -4.76 -11.41 6.27
C VAL A 69 -5.11 -9.93 6.21
N MET A 70 -4.14 -9.06 6.44
CA MET A 70 -4.34 -7.62 6.38
C MET A 70 -3.32 -6.95 5.47
N ALA A 71 -3.77 -6.03 4.62
CA ALA A 71 -2.91 -5.12 3.90
C ALA A 71 -2.70 -3.83 4.70
N VAL A 72 -1.46 -3.48 5.01
CA VAL A 72 -1.12 -2.16 5.53
C VAL A 72 -0.87 -1.24 4.35
N CYS A 73 -1.55 -0.09 4.33
CA CYS A 73 -1.45 0.91 3.27
C CYS A 73 -0.86 2.21 3.85
N PRO A 74 0.48 2.28 4.01
CA PRO A 74 1.14 3.49 4.48
C PRO A 74 0.90 4.65 3.51
N PHE A 75 0.79 5.85 4.07
CA PHE A 75 0.98 7.10 3.35
C PHE A 75 2.47 7.44 3.29
N TRP A 76 2.84 8.66 2.94
CA TRP A 76 4.23 9.09 2.96
C TRP A 76 4.81 8.84 4.37
N THR A 77 5.86 8.04 4.46
CA THR A 77 6.46 7.62 5.72
C THR A 77 7.93 7.99 5.73
N LYS A 78 8.38 8.63 6.80
CA LYS A 78 9.79 9.04 6.95
C LYS A 78 10.67 7.81 7.16
N THR A 79 11.26 7.31 6.08
CA THR A 79 12.15 6.14 6.05
C THR A 79 13.23 6.37 4.98
N GLU A 80 14.28 5.56 4.98
CA GLU A 80 15.33 5.53 3.94
C GLU A 80 14.80 5.11 2.55
N PHE A 81 13.52 4.75 2.44
CA PHE A 81 12.92 4.32 1.17
C PHE A 81 13.10 5.37 0.07
N PHE A 82 12.95 6.65 0.41
CA PHE A 82 13.03 7.73 -0.58
C PHE A 82 14.47 7.96 -1.04
N ASP A 83 15.45 7.75 -0.17
CA ASP A 83 16.87 7.90 -0.49
C ASP A 83 17.32 6.81 -1.49
N ARG A 84 16.65 5.65 -1.45
CA ARG A 84 16.92 4.50 -2.32
C ARG A 84 15.99 4.39 -3.55
N ALA A 85 14.93 5.18 -3.59
CA ALA A 85 13.91 5.11 -4.65
C ALA A 85 14.34 5.85 -5.93
N VAL A 86 15.35 6.69 -5.86
CA VAL A 86 15.90 7.45 -6.97
C VAL A 86 17.24 6.81 -7.37
N ALA A 87 17.38 6.46 -8.64
CA ALA A 87 18.66 5.97 -9.16
C ALA A 87 19.69 7.11 -9.18
N ASP A 88 20.97 6.75 -9.03
CA ASP A 88 22.07 7.73 -9.03
C ASP A 88 22.04 8.58 -10.30
N GLY A 89 21.98 9.89 -10.13
CA GLY A 89 21.94 10.86 -11.23
C GLY A 89 20.56 11.16 -11.83
N GLU A 90 19.51 10.48 -11.39
CA GLU A 90 18.14 10.77 -11.82
C GLU A 90 17.45 11.81 -10.91
N LYS A 91 16.55 12.61 -11.50
CA LYS A 91 15.72 13.52 -10.72
C LYS A 91 14.55 12.75 -10.11
N PRO A 92 14.22 12.98 -8.84
CA PRO A 92 13.08 12.31 -8.22
C PRO A 92 11.77 12.74 -8.88
N VAL A 93 10.94 11.78 -9.27
CA VAL A 93 9.58 12.02 -9.76
C VAL A 93 8.72 12.67 -8.66
N VAL A 94 8.89 12.20 -7.43
CA VAL A 94 8.15 12.75 -6.28
C VAL A 94 8.89 13.97 -5.73
N LYS A 95 8.31 15.15 -5.97
CA LYS A 95 8.86 16.43 -5.52
C LYS A 95 8.17 16.98 -4.26
N LYS A 96 6.87 16.68 -4.10
CA LYS A 96 6.05 17.24 -3.01
C LYS A 96 5.36 16.15 -2.19
N TYR A 97 5.51 16.24 -0.88
CA TYR A 97 4.90 15.35 0.11
C TYR A 97 3.76 16.08 0.84
N VAL A 98 2.53 15.63 0.68
CA VAL A 98 1.33 16.27 1.28
C VAL A 98 1.31 16.13 2.81
N ALA A 99 1.81 15.01 3.32
CA ALA A 99 2.00 14.75 4.75
C ALA A 99 3.00 13.61 4.92
N MET A 100 3.85 13.71 5.92
CA MET A 100 4.85 12.70 6.26
C MET A 100 4.56 12.18 7.67
N TYR A 101 4.42 10.87 7.82
CA TYR A 101 4.16 10.22 9.11
C TYR A 101 5.40 9.48 9.60
N LYS A 102 5.49 9.27 10.91
CA LYS A 102 6.54 8.43 11.50
C LYS A 102 6.16 6.94 11.32
N PRO A 103 7.14 6.04 11.11
CA PRO A 103 6.90 4.60 11.00
C PRO A 103 6.12 4.04 12.20
N GLU A 104 6.44 4.50 13.41
CA GLU A 104 5.82 4.05 14.66
C GLU A 104 4.31 4.32 14.71
N GLU A 105 3.87 5.45 14.14
CA GLU A 105 2.44 5.82 14.08
C GLU A 105 1.68 4.84 13.18
N ILE A 106 2.28 4.50 12.03
CA ILE A 106 1.70 3.58 11.06
C ILE A 106 1.63 2.17 11.65
N VAL A 107 2.72 1.68 12.26
CA VAL A 107 2.78 0.36 12.87
C VAL A 107 1.78 0.26 14.02
N THR A 108 1.72 1.29 14.88
CA THR A 108 0.75 1.34 15.99
C THR A 108 -0.69 1.26 15.50
N GLN A 109 -1.03 2.00 14.44
CA GLN A 109 -2.36 1.93 13.84
C GLN A 109 -2.62 0.56 13.20
N ALA A 110 -1.65 0.03 12.46
CA ALA A 110 -1.77 -1.28 11.83
C ALA A 110 -2.01 -2.38 12.87
N TRP A 111 -1.29 -2.36 13.97
CA TRP A 111 -1.47 -3.30 15.07
C TRP A 111 -2.86 -3.22 15.71
N LYS A 112 -3.37 -1.99 15.95
CA LYS A 112 -4.74 -1.77 16.45
C LYS A 112 -5.80 -2.32 15.48
N ASP A 113 -5.60 -2.10 14.18
CA ASP A 113 -6.51 -2.56 13.14
C ASP A 113 -6.47 -4.08 12.98
N ALA A 114 -5.29 -4.68 13.07
CA ALA A 114 -5.08 -6.12 13.04
C ALA A 114 -5.81 -6.82 14.21
N LYS A 115 -5.69 -6.29 15.44
CA LYS A 115 -6.44 -6.81 16.62
C LYS A 115 -7.96 -6.74 16.42
N LYS A 116 -8.45 -5.73 15.67
CA LYS A 116 -9.87 -5.59 15.34
C LYS A 116 -10.31 -6.47 14.17
N GLY A 117 -9.42 -7.28 13.59
CA GLY A 117 -9.71 -8.16 12.48
C GLY A 117 -9.99 -7.45 11.16
N LYS A 118 -9.47 -6.24 10.96
CA LYS A 118 -9.63 -5.52 9.70
C LYS A 118 -8.77 -6.16 8.59
N ASP A 119 -9.27 -6.13 7.37
CA ASP A 119 -8.57 -6.59 6.16
C ASP A 119 -7.59 -5.56 5.59
N MET A 120 -7.68 -4.30 6.09
CA MET A 120 -6.86 -3.19 5.61
C MET A 120 -6.64 -2.15 6.71
N SER A 121 -5.41 -1.63 6.81
CA SER A 121 -5.07 -0.53 7.71
C SER A 121 -4.57 0.68 6.93
N LYS A 122 -5.06 1.87 7.30
CA LYS A 122 -4.65 3.19 6.79
C LYS A 122 -4.46 4.14 7.95
N HIS A 123 -3.26 4.71 8.08
CA HIS A 123 -2.97 5.71 9.09
C HIS A 123 -3.16 7.13 8.54
N GLY A 124 -3.77 7.99 9.37
CA GLY A 124 -3.93 9.41 9.10
C GLY A 124 -5.18 9.76 8.29
N PHE A 125 -5.68 10.99 8.53
CA PHE A 125 -6.88 11.51 7.89
C PHE A 125 -6.69 11.66 6.37
N LYS A 126 -5.54 12.19 5.94
CA LYS A 126 -5.24 12.41 4.51
C LYS A 126 -5.24 11.10 3.71
N ALA A 127 -4.65 10.03 4.26
CA ALA A 127 -4.65 8.71 3.63
C ALA A 127 -6.09 8.14 3.47
N ARG A 128 -6.94 8.36 4.47
CA ARG A 128 -8.34 7.93 4.43
C ARG A 128 -9.16 8.74 3.44
N LEU A 129 -8.95 10.06 3.41
CA LEU A 129 -9.61 10.96 2.48
C LEU A 129 -9.23 10.65 1.03
N GLN A 130 -7.93 10.47 0.75
CA GLN A 130 -7.46 10.06 -0.57
C GLN A 130 -8.08 8.73 -1.00
N ALA A 131 -8.01 7.70 -0.15
CA ALA A 131 -8.59 6.39 -0.46
C ALA A 131 -10.11 6.42 -0.67
N LEU A 132 -10.82 7.40 -0.09
CA LEU A 132 -12.25 7.62 -0.35
C LEU A 132 -12.46 8.40 -1.66
N GLY A 133 -11.70 9.47 -1.85
CA GLY A 133 -11.82 10.33 -3.04
C GLY A 133 -11.59 9.57 -4.33
N VAL A 134 -10.57 8.73 -4.41
CA VAL A 134 -10.28 7.91 -5.60
C VAL A 134 -11.32 6.84 -5.93
N LYS A 135 -12.23 6.55 -5.02
CA LYS A 135 -13.39 5.67 -5.30
C LYS A 135 -14.53 6.39 -5.99
N ILE A 136 -14.60 7.71 -5.86
CA ILE A 136 -15.72 8.54 -6.32
C ILE A 136 -15.32 9.33 -7.57
N LEU A 137 -14.08 9.81 -7.60
CA LEU A 137 -13.57 10.64 -8.68
C LEU A 137 -13.13 9.79 -9.87
N PRO A 138 -13.35 10.26 -11.13
CA PRO A 138 -12.76 9.65 -12.31
C PRO A 138 -11.23 9.57 -12.19
N HIS A 139 -10.64 8.47 -12.63
CA HIS A 139 -9.18 8.28 -12.56
C HIS A 139 -8.39 9.35 -13.33
N SER A 140 -8.93 9.89 -14.43
CA SER A 140 -8.33 11.02 -15.16
C SER A 140 -8.09 12.21 -14.25
N MET A 141 -9.12 12.63 -13.50
CA MET A 141 -9.01 13.77 -12.56
C MET A 141 -7.98 13.49 -11.44
N VAL A 142 -7.91 12.23 -10.97
CA VAL A 142 -6.94 11.84 -9.95
C VAL A 142 -5.52 11.91 -10.50
N MET A 143 -5.30 11.43 -11.74
CA MET A 143 -4.00 11.50 -12.41
C MET A 143 -3.59 12.96 -12.69
N ASP A 144 -4.49 13.80 -13.20
CA ASP A 144 -4.23 15.23 -13.45
C ASP A 144 -3.87 15.96 -12.16
N THR A 145 -4.57 15.65 -11.06
CA THR A 145 -4.26 16.21 -9.73
C THR A 145 -2.86 15.80 -9.26
N TRP A 146 -2.48 14.53 -9.48
CA TRP A 146 -1.14 14.05 -9.17
C TRP A 146 -0.07 14.78 -10.00
N LEU A 147 -0.25 14.88 -11.33
CA LEU A 147 0.68 15.55 -12.24
C LEU A 147 0.92 16.99 -11.81
N ARG A 148 -0.15 17.76 -11.60
CA ARG A 148 -0.07 19.15 -11.11
C ARG A 148 0.63 19.24 -9.76
N GLN A 149 0.30 18.35 -8.81
CA GLN A 149 0.92 18.36 -7.49
C GLN A 149 2.42 18.14 -7.57
N GLN A 150 2.89 17.29 -8.50
CA GLN A 150 4.29 16.97 -8.67
C GLN A 150 5.01 17.84 -9.72
N GLU A 151 4.32 18.82 -10.32
CA GLU A 151 4.88 19.71 -11.38
C GLU A 151 5.43 18.87 -12.56
N LEU A 152 4.60 17.96 -13.04
CA LEU A 152 4.92 17.05 -14.16
C LEU A 152 4.03 17.31 -15.39
N ASP A 153 3.23 18.37 -15.35
CA ASP A 153 2.29 18.78 -16.41
C ASP A 153 3.01 19.71 -17.43
N GLU A 154 4.09 19.28 -18.06
CA GLU A 154 4.67 20.00 -19.20
C GLU A 154 4.29 19.34 -20.53
#